data_d4ff225329dcc86779e4fc7bbf6fabca
#
_entry.id   d4ff225329dcc86779e4fc7bbf6fabca
#
_cell.length_a   1.000
_cell.length_b   1.000
_cell.length_c   1.000
_cell.angle_alpha   90.00
_cell.angle_beta   90.00
_cell.angle_gamma   90.00
#
_symmetry.space_group_name_H-M   'P 1'
#
loop_
_entity.id
_entity.type
_entity.pdbx_description
1 polymer ?
#
loop_
_entity_poly.entity_id
_entity_poly.type
_entity_poly.pdbx_seq_one_letter_code
_entity_poly.pdbx_strand_id
1 'polypeptide(L)'
;MTKTFYTVGILFLGLTLVSSLLQNVMYLRVGPQTFYLKSFLPWFFTASFVSLTGSLFILKYYHFKHFWSAFYTGIVFTIVNLCLLIVFSCTILTGKLLGLYAQTYIFVFLAGAVYGIILLFSNAGKRFWLKAAGLFMLITCLILISIFLKVTFFPNIQQAGKLEKIGQWVSLLYGFLPALYIVNFLGELWLLKQGNNQTTTQKPFENTVGIVGVLAFIQMLVLGTSLIGENASTLYWEKYNAAQAQQLVELAGGAKTYVNSKNDSLHYILIKPMDYDPKKKYPLVVCLPYGGYEASAAEFLSNDTNRVKHRAFILVPNCPAGSGWGGIANYPSIDTLVYKVISTLDKVPGIDTNRRYVTGVSRGGYGSWNFICSRPDMFAAAIPVSGGGDPKFASKIVNVAIWAFHGAKDINVPVSGSRNMIEAIKEAGGKPKYTEYPGEAHNIWNQVSSTPGLVDWLFAQKRD
;
A
#
# COMPACT_ATOMS: atom_id res chain seq x y z
N MET A 1 40.73 -17.71 11.91
CA MET A 1 39.79 -16.55 12.09
C MET A 1 39.88 -16.10 13.53
N THR A 2 39.75 -14.79 13.78
CA THR A 2 39.85 -14.19 15.11
C THR A 2 38.54 -14.26 15.89
N LYS A 3 38.61 -14.12 17.20
CA LYS A 3 37.44 -13.99 18.05
C LYS A 3 36.61 -12.75 17.64
N THR A 4 37.26 -11.65 17.33
CA THR A 4 36.66 -10.40 16.85
C THR A 4 35.87 -10.63 15.56
N PHE A 5 36.41 -11.41 14.60
CA PHE A 5 35.71 -11.75 13.37
C PHE A 5 34.30 -12.33 13.63
N TYR A 6 34.21 -13.35 14.47
CA TYR A 6 32.92 -13.97 14.78
C TYR A 6 32.00 -13.05 15.55
N THR A 7 32.53 -12.26 16.50
CA THR A 7 31.71 -11.32 17.27
C THR A 7 31.10 -10.23 16.40
N VAL A 8 31.90 -9.65 15.49
CA VAL A 8 31.43 -8.62 14.57
C VAL A 8 30.46 -9.23 13.52
N GLY A 9 30.75 -10.44 13.04
CA GLY A 9 29.83 -11.16 12.15
C GLY A 9 28.46 -11.42 12.81
N ILE A 10 28.45 -11.85 14.08
CA ILE A 10 27.23 -12.04 14.86
C ILE A 10 26.45 -10.73 15.00
N LEU A 11 27.15 -9.61 15.26
CA LEU A 11 26.52 -8.29 15.34
C LEU A 11 25.78 -7.96 14.04
N PHE A 12 26.43 -8.04 12.87
CA PHE A 12 25.80 -7.71 11.59
C PHE A 12 24.66 -8.68 11.21
N LEU A 13 24.83 -9.97 11.50
CA LEU A 13 23.76 -10.95 11.28
C LEU A 13 22.56 -10.72 12.23
N GLY A 14 22.82 -10.32 13.47
CA GLY A 14 21.79 -9.93 14.43
C GLY A 14 21.00 -8.69 13.99
N LEU A 15 21.70 -7.66 13.50
CA LEU A 15 21.07 -6.48 12.93
C LEU A 15 20.27 -6.81 11.67
N THR A 16 20.76 -7.72 10.81
CA THR A 16 20.03 -8.23 9.66
C THR A 16 18.74 -8.95 10.07
N LEU A 17 18.83 -9.81 11.08
CA LEU A 17 17.66 -10.52 11.64
C LEU A 17 16.60 -9.54 12.13
N VAL A 18 17.00 -8.58 12.99
CA VAL A 18 16.07 -7.60 13.56
C VAL A 18 15.43 -6.73 12.48
N SER A 19 16.22 -6.22 11.52
CA SER A 19 15.69 -5.38 10.44
C SER A 19 14.72 -6.15 9.53
N SER A 20 15.06 -7.40 9.19
CA SER A 20 14.20 -8.24 8.36
C SER A 20 12.88 -8.56 9.06
N LEU A 21 12.91 -8.93 10.34
CA LEU A 21 11.71 -9.21 11.12
C LEU A 21 10.83 -7.97 11.27
N LEU A 22 11.42 -6.81 11.56
CA LEU A 22 10.69 -5.56 11.66
C LEU A 22 9.98 -5.22 10.34
N GLN A 23 10.69 -5.28 9.21
CA GLN A 23 10.10 -5.03 7.88
C GLN A 23 8.95 -5.99 7.58
N ASN A 24 9.14 -7.29 7.82
CA ASN A 24 8.10 -8.28 7.55
C ASN A 24 6.87 -8.12 8.46
N VAL A 25 7.06 -7.80 9.74
CA VAL A 25 5.95 -7.49 10.66
C VAL A 25 5.18 -6.26 10.19
N MET A 26 5.88 -5.21 9.76
CA MET A 26 5.25 -4.01 9.20
C MET A 26 4.48 -4.34 7.92
N TYR A 27 5.06 -5.11 7.02
CA TYR A 27 4.41 -5.55 5.80
C TYR A 27 3.11 -6.31 6.08
N LEU A 28 3.10 -7.19 7.08
CA LEU A 28 1.91 -7.94 7.51
C LEU A 28 0.83 -7.05 8.13
N ARG A 29 1.23 -5.95 8.79
CA ARG A 29 0.31 -5.07 9.53
C ARG A 29 -0.26 -3.95 8.69
N VAL A 30 0.55 -3.34 7.85
CA VAL A 30 0.23 -2.10 7.12
C VAL A 30 0.15 -2.35 5.60
N GLY A 31 0.73 -3.45 5.12
CA GLY A 31 0.80 -3.76 3.69
C GLY A 31 2.01 -3.11 2.99
N PRO A 32 2.15 -3.32 1.66
CA PRO A 32 3.34 -2.94 0.92
C PRO A 32 3.49 -1.42 0.68
N GLN A 33 2.44 -0.65 0.86
CA GLN A 33 2.40 0.77 0.45
C GLN A 33 3.46 1.63 1.14
N THR A 34 3.72 1.38 2.42
CA THR A 34 4.73 2.13 3.21
C THR A 34 6.12 1.99 2.62
N PHE A 35 6.45 0.84 2.02
CA PHE A 35 7.78 0.56 1.48
C PHE A 35 8.08 1.27 0.15
N TYR A 36 7.05 1.77 -0.53
CA TYR A 36 7.21 2.56 -1.76
C TYR A 36 7.35 4.07 -1.51
N LEU A 37 7.32 4.51 -0.26
CA LEU A 37 7.54 5.91 0.09
C LEU A 37 9.03 6.27 0.05
N LYS A 38 9.34 7.46 -0.44
CA LYS A 38 10.73 7.97 -0.45
C LYS A 38 11.31 8.09 0.96
N SER A 39 10.48 8.33 1.97
CA SER A 39 10.87 8.37 3.39
C SER A 39 11.41 7.03 3.91
N PHE A 40 11.06 5.92 3.25
CA PHE A 40 11.57 4.59 3.59
C PHE A 40 12.99 4.33 3.11
N LEU A 41 13.50 5.05 2.10
CA LEU A 41 14.81 4.80 1.51
C LEU A 41 15.97 4.81 2.51
N PRO A 42 16.09 5.76 3.47
CA PRO A 42 17.18 5.75 4.45
C PRO A 42 17.22 4.47 5.29
N TRP A 43 16.06 4.00 5.75
CA TRP A 43 15.96 2.72 6.44
C TRP A 43 16.40 1.56 5.55
N PHE A 44 15.87 1.52 4.33
CA PHE A 44 16.13 0.45 3.37
C PHE A 44 17.60 0.34 2.99
N PHE A 45 18.29 1.46 2.74
CA PHE A 45 19.74 1.48 2.47
C PHE A 45 20.54 1.02 3.69
N THR A 46 20.18 1.46 4.90
CA THR A 46 20.89 1.06 6.13
C THR A 46 20.71 -0.45 6.38
N ALA A 47 19.49 -0.98 6.27
CA ALA A 47 19.21 -2.40 6.42
C ALA A 47 19.93 -3.24 5.37
N SER A 48 19.98 -2.77 4.11
CA SER A 48 20.67 -3.44 3.02
C SER A 48 22.18 -3.44 3.21
N PHE A 49 22.77 -2.33 3.66
CA PHE A 49 24.19 -2.25 4.01
C PHE A 49 24.56 -3.25 5.11
N VAL A 50 23.74 -3.33 6.15
CA VAL A 50 23.93 -4.28 7.27
C VAL A 50 23.85 -5.71 6.77
N SER A 51 22.83 -6.04 5.96
CA SER A 51 22.64 -7.38 5.39
C SER A 51 23.77 -7.78 4.45
N LEU A 52 24.22 -6.88 3.58
CA LEU A 52 25.35 -7.11 2.69
C LEU A 52 26.64 -7.38 3.49
N THR A 53 26.91 -6.57 4.52
CA THR A 53 28.06 -6.77 5.39
C THR A 53 28.00 -8.11 6.11
N GLY A 54 26.84 -8.51 6.64
CA GLY A 54 26.62 -9.84 7.23
C GLY A 54 26.92 -10.97 6.23
N SER A 55 26.47 -10.83 4.98
CA SER A 55 26.74 -11.78 3.90
C SER A 55 28.24 -11.88 3.59
N LEU A 56 28.97 -10.77 3.60
CA LEU A 56 30.43 -10.78 3.40
C LEU A 56 31.16 -11.53 4.52
N PHE A 57 30.69 -11.46 5.77
CA PHE A 57 31.23 -12.28 6.86
C PHE A 57 30.99 -13.78 6.62
N ILE A 58 29.83 -14.16 6.11
CA ILE A 58 29.51 -15.55 5.75
C ILE A 58 30.44 -16.02 4.61
N LEU A 59 30.58 -15.23 3.54
CA LEU A 59 31.46 -15.55 2.41
C LEU A 59 32.90 -15.70 2.83
N LYS A 60 33.44 -14.79 3.67
CA LYS A 60 34.79 -14.87 4.23
C LYS A 60 34.99 -16.12 5.08
N TYR A 61 33.95 -16.53 5.84
CA TYR A 61 33.96 -17.78 6.60
C TYR A 61 34.05 -19.00 5.67
N TYR A 62 33.25 -19.05 4.59
CA TYR A 62 33.30 -20.14 3.64
C TYR A 62 34.67 -20.26 2.95
N HIS A 63 35.21 -19.11 2.49
CA HIS A 63 36.56 -19.07 1.92
C HIS A 63 37.61 -19.62 2.87
N PHE A 64 37.57 -19.22 4.14
CA PHE A 64 38.53 -19.66 5.15
C PHE A 64 38.39 -21.17 5.49
N LYS A 65 37.14 -21.70 5.49
CA LYS A 65 36.88 -23.13 5.74
C LYS A 65 37.01 -23.98 4.47
N HIS A 66 37.43 -23.40 3.35
CA HIS A 66 37.53 -24.07 2.04
C HIS A 66 36.21 -24.70 1.55
N PHE A 67 35.05 -24.07 1.88
CA PHE A 67 33.74 -24.45 1.38
C PHE A 67 33.46 -23.78 0.04
N TRP A 68 34.24 -24.12 -0.98
CA TRP A 68 34.29 -23.42 -2.27
C TRP A 68 32.95 -23.38 -3.00
N SER A 69 32.19 -24.47 -3.02
CA SER A 69 30.88 -24.51 -3.66
C SER A 69 29.91 -23.51 -3.00
N ALA A 70 29.85 -23.48 -1.66
CA ALA A 70 29.04 -22.54 -0.90
C ALA A 70 29.54 -21.08 -1.06
N PHE A 71 30.85 -20.89 -1.21
CA PHE A 71 31.45 -19.59 -1.44
C PHE A 71 31.02 -18.99 -2.78
N TYR A 72 31.18 -19.72 -3.88
CA TYR A 72 30.83 -19.19 -5.21
C TYR A 72 29.32 -19.02 -5.39
N THR A 73 28.50 -19.96 -4.93
CA THR A 73 27.06 -19.82 -5.00
C THR A 73 26.54 -18.71 -4.09
N GLY A 74 27.17 -18.52 -2.92
CA GLY A 74 26.90 -17.40 -2.02
C GLY A 74 27.24 -16.04 -2.65
N ILE A 75 28.33 -15.94 -3.44
CA ILE A 75 28.64 -14.72 -4.22
C ILE A 75 27.51 -14.45 -5.21
N VAL A 76 27.11 -15.45 -6.02
CA VAL A 76 26.02 -15.28 -6.99
C VAL A 76 24.74 -14.83 -6.30
N PHE A 77 24.36 -15.46 -5.21
CA PHE A 77 23.18 -15.08 -4.43
C PHE A 77 23.28 -13.62 -3.91
N THR A 78 24.45 -13.21 -3.44
CA THR A 78 24.68 -11.83 -2.96
C THR A 78 24.57 -10.82 -4.10
N ILE A 79 25.09 -11.13 -5.30
CA ILE A 79 24.98 -10.27 -6.49
C ILE A 79 23.51 -10.12 -6.92
N VAL A 80 22.75 -11.23 -6.97
CA VAL A 80 21.32 -11.18 -7.34
C VAL A 80 20.52 -10.32 -6.35
N ASN A 81 20.81 -10.41 -5.04
CA ASN A 81 20.19 -9.53 -4.05
C ASN A 81 20.60 -8.05 -4.23
N LEU A 82 21.83 -7.77 -4.62
CA LEU A 82 22.29 -6.43 -4.94
C LEU A 82 21.56 -5.85 -6.17
N CYS A 83 21.32 -6.66 -7.19
CA CYS A 83 20.51 -6.27 -8.35
C CYS A 83 19.06 -5.94 -7.93
N LEU A 84 18.46 -6.74 -7.07
CA LEU A 84 17.13 -6.46 -6.52
C LEU A 84 17.11 -5.13 -5.78
N LEU A 85 18.13 -4.86 -4.95
CA LEU A 85 18.29 -3.59 -4.23
C LEU A 85 18.31 -2.38 -5.18
N ILE A 86 19.08 -2.47 -6.26
CA ILE A 86 19.19 -1.41 -7.27
C ILE A 86 17.84 -1.18 -7.96
N VAL A 87 17.20 -2.25 -8.45
CA VAL A 87 15.90 -2.17 -9.12
C VAL A 87 14.84 -1.58 -8.20
N PHE A 88 14.80 -1.99 -6.93
CA PHE A 88 13.86 -1.45 -5.94
C PHE A 88 14.10 0.04 -5.68
N SER A 89 15.35 0.45 -5.50
CA SER A 89 15.71 1.86 -5.30
C SER A 89 15.29 2.72 -6.49
N CYS A 90 15.57 2.24 -7.71
CA CYS A 90 15.15 2.92 -8.94
C CYS A 90 13.61 2.98 -9.05
N THR A 91 12.91 1.93 -8.64
CA THR A 91 11.43 1.90 -8.64
C THR A 91 10.86 2.98 -7.70
N ILE A 92 11.39 3.09 -6.48
CA ILE A 92 10.93 4.13 -5.52
C ILE A 92 11.24 5.54 -6.04
N LEU A 93 12.42 5.75 -6.61
CA LEU A 93 12.86 7.08 -7.07
C LEU A 93 12.12 7.54 -8.32
N THR A 94 11.83 6.64 -9.25
CA THR A 94 11.27 6.97 -10.58
C THR A 94 9.79 6.64 -10.72
N GLY A 95 9.24 5.75 -9.91
CA GLY A 95 7.87 5.22 -10.04
C GLY A 95 7.64 4.30 -11.26
N LYS A 96 8.68 3.95 -12.04
CA LYS A 96 8.51 3.33 -13.37
C LYS A 96 8.81 1.84 -13.47
N LEU A 97 9.59 1.25 -12.58
CA LEU A 97 10.12 -0.11 -12.76
C LEU A 97 9.40 -1.19 -11.95
N LEU A 98 8.14 -0.96 -11.53
CA LEU A 98 7.40 -1.88 -10.66
C LEU A 98 7.28 -3.30 -11.23
N GLY A 99 7.01 -3.42 -12.53
CA GLY A 99 6.93 -4.72 -13.21
C GLY A 99 8.28 -5.46 -13.22
N LEU A 100 9.37 -4.75 -13.51
CA LEU A 100 10.72 -5.32 -13.47
C LEU A 100 11.10 -5.74 -12.03
N TYR A 101 10.75 -4.93 -11.04
CA TYR A 101 10.98 -5.25 -9.64
C TYR A 101 10.27 -6.54 -9.23
N ALA A 102 8.98 -6.69 -9.58
CA ALA A 102 8.24 -7.91 -9.31
C ALA A 102 8.88 -9.15 -9.97
N GLN A 103 9.35 -9.03 -11.23
CA GLN A 103 10.04 -10.10 -11.92
C GLN A 103 11.41 -10.44 -11.30
N THR A 104 12.12 -9.47 -10.75
CA THR A 104 13.44 -9.69 -10.14
C THR A 104 13.36 -10.63 -8.93
N TYR A 105 12.24 -10.66 -8.22
CA TYR A 105 12.05 -11.56 -7.07
C TYR A 105 12.18 -13.05 -7.45
N ILE A 106 11.73 -13.47 -8.63
CA ILE A 106 11.85 -14.87 -9.04
C ILE A 106 13.32 -15.30 -9.13
N PHE A 107 14.20 -14.42 -9.61
CA PHE A 107 15.63 -14.72 -9.70
C PHE A 107 16.27 -14.83 -8.32
N VAL A 108 15.85 -14.01 -7.34
CA VAL A 108 16.30 -14.12 -5.95
C VAL A 108 15.89 -15.46 -5.35
N PHE A 109 14.66 -15.89 -5.56
CA PHE A 109 14.18 -17.18 -5.04
C PHE A 109 14.85 -18.36 -5.72
N LEU A 110 15.07 -18.32 -7.03
CA LEU A 110 15.81 -19.35 -7.77
C LEU A 110 17.26 -19.44 -7.29
N ALA A 111 17.97 -18.31 -7.19
CA ALA A 111 19.33 -18.27 -6.67
C ALA A 111 19.40 -18.78 -5.22
N GLY A 112 18.40 -18.42 -4.40
CA GLY A 112 18.27 -18.90 -3.02
C GLY A 112 18.04 -20.41 -2.94
N ALA A 113 17.20 -20.98 -3.81
CA ALA A 113 16.96 -22.42 -3.85
C ALA A 113 18.24 -23.18 -4.25
N VAL A 114 18.96 -22.73 -5.29
CA VAL A 114 20.24 -23.31 -5.72
C VAL A 114 21.27 -23.22 -4.58
N TYR A 115 21.40 -22.06 -3.93
CA TYR A 115 22.30 -21.89 -2.81
C TYR A 115 21.93 -22.80 -1.64
N GLY A 116 20.64 -22.98 -1.34
CA GLY A 116 20.15 -23.92 -0.34
C GLY A 116 20.55 -25.37 -0.63
N ILE A 117 20.40 -25.83 -1.88
CA ILE A 117 20.83 -27.16 -2.34
C ILE A 117 22.35 -27.34 -2.13
N ILE A 118 23.14 -26.35 -2.49
CA ILE A 118 24.61 -26.43 -2.33
C ILE A 118 24.99 -26.49 -0.85
N LEU A 119 24.34 -25.75 0.02
CA LEU A 119 24.57 -25.85 1.48
C LEU A 119 24.21 -27.23 2.02
N LEU A 120 23.18 -27.90 1.49
CA LEU A 120 22.79 -29.25 1.92
C LEU A 120 23.79 -30.31 1.53
N PHE A 121 24.29 -30.28 0.30
CA PHE A 121 25.06 -31.41 -0.31
C PHE A 121 26.56 -31.15 -0.41
N SER A 122 27.05 -29.94 -0.15
CA SER A 122 28.48 -29.61 -0.14
C SER A 122 29.15 -29.92 1.21
N ASN A 123 30.48 -29.74 1.25
CA ASN A 123 31.24 -29.85 2.50
C ASN A 123 30.76 -28.90 3.62
N ALA A 124 30.12 -27.77 3.27
CA ALA A 124 29.47 -26.89 4.23
C ALA A 124 28.31 -27.60 4.97
N GLY A 125 27.60 -28.50 4.32
CA GLY A 125 26.50 -29.29 4.89
C GLY A 125 26.95 -30.31 5.96
N LYS A 126 28.26 -30.56 6.13
CA LYS A 126 28.79 -31.31 7.28
C LYS A 126 28.61 -30.57 8.61
N ARG A 127 28.42 -29.23 8.55
CA ARG A 127 28.07 -28.42 9.71
C ARG A 127 26.56 -28.37 9.87
N PHE A 128 26.06 -28.86 11.00
CA PHE A 128 24.61 -29.00 11.25
C PHE A 128 23.83 -27.72 10.97
N TRP A 129 24.29 -26.58 11.50
CA TRP A 129 23.56 -25.30 11.36
C TRP A 129 23.61 -24.74 9.93
N LEU A 130 24.66 -24.98 9.15
CA LEU A 130 24.71 -24.63 7.74
C LEU A 130 23.80 -25.53 6.89
N LYS A 131 23.74 -26.83 7.24
CA LYS A 131 22.80 -27.77 6.62
C LYS A 131 21.35 -27.34 6.92
N ALA A 132 21.06 -26.98 8.16
CA ALA A 132 19.75 -26.47 8.56
C ALA A 132 19.39 -25.16 7.80
N ALA A 133 20.34 -24.23 7.64
CA ALA A 133 20.15 -23.03 6.85
C ALA A 133 19.85 -23.34 5.37
N GLY A 134 20.58 -24.30 4.79
CA GLY A 134 20.34 -24.76 3.43
C GLY A 134 18.95 -25.36 3.21
N LEU A 135 18.51 -26.23 4.12
CA LEU A 135 17.19 -26.85 4.10
C LEU A 135 16.08 -25.79 4.25
N PHE A 136 16.23 -24.91 5.22
CA PHE A 136 15.27 -23.83 5.50
C PHE A 136 15.14 -22.90 4.29
N MET A 137 16.26 -22.48 3.70
CA MET A 137 16.29 -21.62 2.51
C MET A 137 15.65 -22.32 1.30
N LEU A 138 15.96 -23.60 1.07
CA LEU A 138 15.37 -24.35 -0.04
C LEU A 138 13.85 -24.44 0.09
N ILE A 139 13.34 -24.86 1.23
CA ILE A 139 11.89 -25.01 1.45
C ILE A 139 11.18 -23.65 1.28
N THR A 140 11.68 -22.60 1.90
CA THR A 140 11.04 -21.28 1.83
C THR A 140 11.07 -20.72 0.42
N CYS A 141 12.19 -20.84 -0.30
CA CYS A 141 12.27 -20.39 -1.68
C CYS A 141 11.35 -21.18 -2.62
N LEU A 142 11.25 -22.52 -2.48
CA LEU A 142 10.34 -23.33 -3.31
C LEU A 142 8.87 -22.95 -3.08
N ILE A 143 8.46 -22.68 -1.84
CA ILE A 143 7.11 -22.21 -1.54
C ILE A 143 6.86 -20.85 -2.21
N LEU A 144 7.80 -19.89 -2.09
CA LEU A 144 7.67 -18.57 -2.68
C LEU A 144 7.65 -18.60 -4.21
N ILE A 145 8.47 -19.47 -4.83
CA ILE A 145 8.44 -19.72 -6.30
C ILE A 145 7.05 -20.26 -6.69
N SER A 146 6.52 -21.23 -5.96
CA SER A 146 5.23 -21.84 -6.26
C SER A 146 4.09 -20.83 -6.17
N ILE A 147 4.12 -19.95 -5.15
CA ILE A 147 3.15 -18.85 -4.98
C ILE A 147 3.28 -17.87 -6.15
N PHE A 148 4.51 -17.45 -6.48
CA PHE A 148 4.76 -16.52 -7.57
C PHE A 148 4.24 -17.04 -8.91
N LEU A 149 4.56 -18.29 -9.26
CA LEU A 149 4.09 -18.92 -10.49
C LEU A 149 2.56 -19.01 -10.53
N LYS A 150 1.93 -19.40 -9.42
CA LYS A 150 0.48 -19.53 -9.35
C LYS A 150 -0.22 -18.19 -9.51
N VAL A 151 0.27 -17.13 -8.87
CA VAL A 151 -0.30 -15.78 -8.99
C VAL A 151 -0.09 -15.20 -10.39
N THR A 152 1.06 -15.48 -11.01
CA THR A 152 1.41 -14.91 -12.33
C THR A 152 0.67 -15.61 -13.48
N PHE A 153 0.61 -16.95 -13.46
CA PHE A 153 0.09 -17.72 -14.61
C PHE A 153 -1.34 -18.21 -14.44
N PHE A 154 -1.86 -18.24 -13.22
CA PHE A 154 -3.23 -18.69 -12.92
C PHE A 154 -3.96 -17.70 -12.01
N PRO A 155 -4.19 -16.46 -12.47
CA PRO A 155 -4.79 -15.42 -11.64
C PRO A 155 -6.26 -15.72 -11.36
N ASN A 156 -6.55 -16.30 -10.20
CA ASN A 156 -7.89 -16.40 -9.65
C ASN A 156 -8.02 -15.36 -8.52
N ILE A 157 -8.83 -14.32 -8.73
CA ILE A 157 -8.95 -13.15 -7.84
C ILE A 157 -9.29 -13.56 -6.40
N GLN A 158 -10.17 -14.56 -6.20
CA GLN A 158 -10.55 -15.03 -4.86
C GLN A 158 -9.40 -15.76 -4.13
N GLN A 159 -8.49 -16.41 -4.87
CA GLN A 159 -7.37 -17.13 -4.29
C GLN A 159 -6.10 -16.27 -4.17
N ALA A 160 -5.96 -15.23 -5.00
CA ALA A 160 -4.77 -14.36 -5.01
C ALA A 160 -4.50 -13.73 -3.63
N GLY A 161 -5.51 -13.19 -2.96
CA GLY A 161 -5.34 -12.57 -1.64
C GLY A 161 -4.98 -13.57 -0.53
N LYS A 162 -5.44 -14.83 -0.62
CA LYS A 162 -5.03 -15.89 0.33
C LYS A 162 -3.58 -16.31 0.09
N LEU A 163 -3.17 -16.46 -1.18
CA LEU A 163 -1.80 -16.82 -1.55
C LEU A 163 -0.81 -15.70 -1.19
N GLU A 164 -1.19 -14.45 -1.38
CA GLU A 164 -0.39 -13.31 -0.95
C GLU A 164 -0.14 -13.33 0.56
N LYS A 165 -1.17 -13.54 1.38
CA LYS A 165 -1.01 -13.69 2.84
C LYS A 165 -0.08 -14.85 3.21
N ILE A 166 -0.20 -16.00 2.56
CA ILE A 166 0.72 -17.14 2.79
C ILE A 166 2.15 -16.72 2.42
N GLY A 167 2.35 -16.05 1.28
CA GLY A 167 3.65 -15.53 0.86
C GLY A 167 4.27 -14.57 1.89
N GLN A 168 3.47 -13.68 2.47
CA GLN A 168 3.90 -12.77 3.54
C GLN A 168 4.37 -13.52 4.78
N TRP A 169 3.63 -14.54 5.23
CA TRP A 169 4.05 -15.37 6.37
C TRP A 169 5.33 -16.17 6.07
N VAL A 170 5.47 -16.72 4.87
CA VAL A 170 6.70 -17.43 4.47
C VAL A 170 7.88 -16.45 4.40
N SER A 171 7.69 -15.23 3.92
CA SER A 171 8.72 -14.18 3.93
C SER A 171 9.13 -13.79 5.35
N LEU A 172 8.18 -13.72 6.28
CA LEU A 172 8.48 -13.51 7.70
C LEU A 172 9.35 -14.64 8.26
N LEU A 173 9.02 -15.90 7.98
CA LEU A 173 9.82 -17.04 8.37
C LEU A 173 11.23 -16.98 7.75
N TYR A 174 11.33 -16.63 6.47
CA TYR A 174 12.62 -16.46 5.79
C TYR A 174 13.51 -15.41 6.48
N GLY A 175 12.91 -14.40 7.09
CA GLY A 175 13.61 -13.40 7.89
C GLY A 175 14.40 -13.97 9.09
N PHE A 176 14.11 -15.19 9.53
CA PHE A 176 14.88 -15.88 10.58
C PHE A 176 16.15 -16.57 10.07
N LEU A 177 16.40 -16.62 8.77
CA LEU A 177 17.59 -17.28 8.20
C LEU A 177 18.92 -16.82 8.84
N PRO A 178 19.17 -15.53 9.14
CA PRO A 178 20.39 -15.08 9.80
C PRO A 178 20.62 -15.73 11.17
N ALA A 179 19.56 -16.14 11.89
CA ALA A 179 19.69 -16.79 13.19
C ALA A 179 20.46 -18.10 13.11
N LEU A 180 20.28 -18.88 12.03
CA LEU A 180 21.00 -20.15 11.83
C LEU A 180 22.51 -19.93 11.62
N TYR A 181 22.88 -18.86 10.94
CA TYR A 181 24.29 -18.45 10.80
C TYR A 181 24.86 -17.90 12.11
N ILE A 182 24.07 -17.17 12.88
CA ILE A 182 24.47 -16.69 14.21
C ILE A 182 24.83 -17.88 15.12
N VAL A 183 23.96 -18.91 15.16
CA VAL A 183 24.22 -20.11 15.98
C VAL A 183 25.45 -20.84 15.50
N ASN A 184 25.68 -20.93 14.17
CA ASN A 184 26.92 -21.52 13.63
C ASN A 184 28.17 -20.72 14.09
N PHE A 185 28.12 -19.38 14.05
CA PHE A 185 29.23 -18.52 14.49
C PHE A 185 29.46 -18.58 15.99
N LEU A 186 28.37 -18.67 16.79
CA LEU A 186 28.48 -18.90 18.25
C LEU A 186 29.17 -20.23 18.56
N GLY A 187 28.84 -21.30 17.82
CA GLY A 187 29.52 -22.59 17.96
C GLY A 187 31.02 -22.52 17.64
N GLU A 188 31.39 -21.83 16.55
CA GLU A 188 32.82 -21.61 16.21
C GLU A 188 33.54 -20.74 17.26
N LEU A 189 32.86 -19.72 17.79
CA LEU A 189 33.40 -18.87 18.84
C LEU A 189 33.59 -19.63 20.15
N TRP A 190 32.67 -20.52 20.48
CA TRP A 190 32.79 -21.41 21.67
C TRP A 190 33.96 -22.37 21.53
N LEU A 191 34.15 -23.00 20.37
CA LEU A 191 35.32 -23.88 20.10
C LEU A 191 36.65 -23.11 20.20
N LEU A 192 36.70 -21.86 19.73
CA LEU A 192 37.89 -21.00 19.89
C LEU A 192 38.20 -20.70 21.39
N LYS A 193 37.18 -20.61 22.25
CA LYS A 193 37.39 -20.41 23.70
C LYS A 193 37.93 -21.65 24.40
N GLN A 194 37.56 -22.86 23.95
CA GLN A 194 38.03 -24.11 24.53
C GLN A 194 39.46 -24.48 24.09
N GLY A 195 39.85 -24.09 22.85
CA GLY A 195 41.14 -24.39 22.26
C GLY A 195 42.25 -23.44 22.69
N ASN A 196 42.35 -23.15 23.96
CA ASN A 196 43.42 -22.53 24.78
C ASN A 196 44.49 -21.64 24.09
N ASN A 197 44.58 -20.38 24.56
CA ASN A 197 45.80 -19.52 24.70
C ASN A 197 46.61 -19.05 23.49
N GLN A 198 46.05 -18.93 22.32
CA GLN A 198 46.65 -18.01 21.35
C GLN A 198 45.99 -16.65 21.44
N THR A 199 46.69 -15.66 22.00
CA THR A 199 46.37 -14.24 21.84
C THR A 199 46.46 -13.88 20.36
N THR A 200 45.34 -14.06 19.66
CA THR A 200 45.21 -13.59 18.28
C THR A 200 45.17 -12.07 18.31
N THR A 201 46.20 -11.45 17.82
CA THR A 201 46.29 -10.00 17.61
C THR A 201 45.04 -9.56 16.83
N GLN A 202 44.22 -8.69 17.45
CA GLN A 202 43.03 -8.13 16.81
C GLN A 202 43.51 -7.35 15.58
N LYS A 203 42.90 -7.65 14.42
CA LYS A 203 43.19 -6.93 13.22
C LYS A 203 42.49 -5.58 13.28
N PRO A 204 43.22 -4.42 13.07
CA PRO A 204 42.63 -3.07 13.14
C PRO A 204 41.36 -2.93 12.26
N PHE A 205 41.31 -3.61 11.11
CA PHE A 205 40.18 -3.61 10.20
C PHE A 205 38.90 -4.19 10.85
N GLU A 206 39.00 -5.28 11.59
CA GLU A 206 37.83 -5.92 12.23
C GLU A 206 37.24 -5.02 13.33
N ASN A 207 38.08 -4.27 14.04
CA ASN A 207 37.64 -3.29 15.03
C ASN A 207 36.93 -2.10 14.37
N THR A 208 37.47 -1.59 13.27
CA THR A 208 36.85 -0.49 12.50
C THR A 208 35.48 -0.91 11.99
N VAL A 209 35.35 -2.12 11.41
CA VAL A 209 34.06 -2.64 10.95
C VAL A 209 33.08 -2.82 12.11
N GLY A 210 33.57 -3.23 13.29
CA GLY A 210 32.76 -3.31 14.52
C GLY A 210 32.20 -1.95 14.95
N ILE A 211 32.99 -0.88 14.87
CA ILE A 211 32.54 0.49 15.16
C ILE A 211 31.46 0.91 14.16
N VAL A 212 31.68 0.67 12.87
CA VAL A 212 30.67 0.95 11.84
C VAL A 212 29.36 0.19 12.12
N GLY A 213 29.46 -1.06 12.60
CA GLY A 213 28.28 -1.85 13.01
C GLY A 213 27.50 -1.22 14.16
N VAL A 214 28.19 -0.67 15.16
CA VAL A 214 27.56 0.06 16.28
C VAL A 214 26.88 1.33 15.78
N LEU A 215 27.54 2.10 14.91
CA LEU A 215 26.94 3.29 14.31
C LEU A 215 25.71 2.95 13.47
N ALA A 216 25.77 1.88 12.66
CA ALA A 216 24.63 1.39 11.91
C ALA A 216 23.46 0.97 12.83
N PHE A 217 23.76 0.35 13.98
CA PHE A 217 22.76 0.02 14.98
C PHE A 217 22.05 1.25 15.54
N ILE A 218 22.79 2.27 15.91
CA ILE A 218 22.25 3.56 16.40
C ILE A 218 21.38 4.20 15.31
N GLN A 219 21.84 4.23 14.08
CA GLN A 219 21.07 4.75 12.94
C GLN A 219 19.78 3.94 12.72
N MET A 220 19.84 2.62 12.81
CA MET A 220 18.66 1.77 12.69
C MET A 220 17.65 1.99 13.83
N LEU A 221 18.10 2.27 15.06
CA LEU A 221 17.20 2.64 16.15
C LEU A 221 16.45 3.93 15.84
N VAL A 222 17.14 4.97 15.38
CA VAL A 222 16.53 6.27 15.04
C VAL A 222 15.55 6.13 13.88
N LEU A 223 15.97 5.50 12.78
CA LEU A 223 15.12 5.29 11.61
C LEU A 223 13.96 4.33 11.90
N GLY A 224 14.20 3.29 12.71
CA GLY A 224 13.19 2.31 13.11
C GLY A 224 12.09 2.92 13.98
N THR A 225 12.42 3.82 14.90
CA THR A 225 11.42 4.53 15.72
C THR A 225 10.55 5.45 14.86
N SER A 226 11.14 6.15 13.89
CA SER A 226 10.38 6.95 12.91
C SER A 226 9.45 6.08 12.08
N LEU A 227 9.97 4.98 11.54
CA LEU A 227 9.19 4.03 10.73
C LEU A 227 8.05 3.39 11.54
N ILE A 228 8.27 3.01 12.80
CA ILE A 228 7.24 2.49 13.69
C ILE A 228 6.18 3.58 13.97
N GLY A 229 6.60 4.82 14.19
CA GLY A 229 5.68 5.94 14.43
C GLY A 229 4.77 6.21 13.22
N GLU A 230 5.31 6.24 12.01
CA GLU A 230 4.53 6.39 10.78
C GLU A 230 3.51 5.24 10.60
N ASN A 231 3.93 4.00 10.87
CA ASN A 231 3.04 2.84 10.77
C ASN A 231 1.99 2.80 11.88
N ALA A 232 2.33 3.21 13.09
CA ALA A 232 1.36 3.36 14.18
C ALA A 232 0.30 4.40 13.85
N SER A 233 0.69 5.52 13.25
CA SER A 233 -0.23 6.54 12.74
C SER A 233 -1.15 5.97 11.67
N THR A 234 -0.62 5.24 10.70
CA THR A 234 -1.41 4.60 9.64
C THR A 234 -2.44 3.63 10.22
N LEU A 235 -2.03 2.75 11.14
CA LEU A 235 -2.94 1.81 11.81
C LEU A 235 -4.00 2.51 12.67
N TYR A 236 -3.65 3.64 13.28
CA TYR A 236 -4.62 4.47 14.01
C TYR A 236 -5.69 5.00 13.06
N TRP A 237 -5.28 5.59 11.93
CA TRP A 237 -6.20 6.13 10.95
C TRP A 237 -7.05 5.04 10.27
N GLU A 238 -6.48 3.86 9.98
CA GLU A 238 -7.27 2.72 9.47
C GLU A 238 -8.38 2.31 10.45
N LYS A 239 -8.05 2.18 11.74
CA LYS A 239 -9.05 1.86 12.77
C LYS A 239 -10.08 2.97 12.93
N TYR A 240 -9.65 4.23 12.91
CA TYR A 240 -10.54 5.38 12.98
C TYR A 240 -11.52 5.37 11.80
N ASN A 241 -11.02 5.25 10.57
CA ASN A 241 -11.84 5.22 9.36
C ASN A 241 -12.80 4.02 9.35
N ALA A 242 -12.34 2.85 9.77
CA ALA A 242 -13.21 1.68 9.89
C ALA A 242 -14.34 1.89 10.92
N ALA A 243 -14.06 2.55 12.05
CA ALA A 243 -15.06 2.88 13.04
C ALA A 243 -16.09 3.90 12.50
N GLN A 244 -15.63 4.91 11.76
CA GLN A 244 -16.51 5.88 11.09
C GLN A 244 -17.40 5.19 10.02
N ALA A 245 -16.81 4.31 9.21
CA ALA A 245 -17.56 3.52 8.23
C ALA A 245 -18.64 2.65 8.91
N GLN A 246 -18.33 2.07 10.06
CA GLN A 246 -19.28 1.28 10.84
C GLN A 246 -20.43 2.15 11.36
N GLN A 247 -20.15 3.36 11.83
CA GLN A 247 -21.18 4.33 12.26
C GLN A 247 -22.13 4.70 11.10
N LEU A 248 -21.60 4.87 9.88
CA LEU A 248 -22.44 5.11 8.71
C LEU A 248 -23.36 3.93 8.41
N VAL A 249 -22.87 2.69 8.55
CA VAL A 249 -23.67 1.47 8.37
C VAL A 249 -24.79 1.42 9.42
N GLU A 250 -24.51 1.69 10.68
CA GLU A 250 -25.48 1.71 11.76
C GLU A 250 -26.54 2.82 11.55
N LEU A 251 -26.12 4.02 11.17
CA LEU A 251 -26.99 5.16 10.87
C LEU A 251 -27.94 4.85 9.69
N ALA A 252 -27.50 4.03 8.73
CA ALA A 252 -28.32 3.59 7.59
C ALA A 252 -29.30 2.44 7.95
N GLY A 253 -29.17 1.85 9.13
CA GLY A 253 -29.92 0.65 9.53
C GLY A 253 -29.41 -0.62 8.84
N GLY A 254 -28.12 -0.65 8.50
CA GLY A 254 -27.45 -1.78 7.88
C GLY A 254 -27.14 -1.60 6.39
N ALA A 255 -26.30 -2.47 5.88
CA ALA A 255 -25.94 -2.51 4.46
C ALA A 255 -27.02 -3.27 3.66
N LYS A 256 -27.22 -2.83 2.43
CA LYS A 256 -28.10 -3.46 1.43
C LYS A 256 -27.27 -4.07 0.32
N THR A 257 -27.83 -5.04 -0.39
CA THR A 257 -27.18 -5.67 -1.54
C THR A 257 -28.06 -5.49 -2.78
N TYR A 258 -27.45 -5.02 -3.85
CA TYR A 258 -28.02 -5.08 -5.19
C TYR A 258 -27.38 -6.25 -5.95
N VAL A 259 -28.19 -7.02 -6.67
CA VAL A 259 -27.72 -8.11 -7.53
C VAL A 259 -28.30 -7.88 -8.92
N ASN A 260 -27.47 -7.90 -9.95
CA ASN A 260 -27.92 -7.77 -11.34
C ASN A 260 -28.29 -9.15 -11.96
N SER A 261 -28.78 -9.14 -13.20
CA SER A 261 -29.15 -10.36 -13.92
C SER A 261 -27.97 -11.29 -14.26
N LYS A 262 -26.74 -10.81 -14.14
CA LYS A 262 -25.51 -11.59 -14.34
C LYS A 262 -24.92 -12.12 -13.03
N ASN A 263 -25.66 -11.96 -11.93
CA ASN A 263 -25.24 -12.31 -10.58
C ASN A 263 -24.05 -11.48 -10.02
N ASP A 264 -23.73 -10.33 -10.65
CA ASP A 264 -22.80 -9.37 -10.05
C ASP A 264 -23.53 -8.64 -8.91
N SER A 265 -22.84 -8.46 -7.78
CA SER A 265 -23.43 -7.83 -6.60
C SER A 265 -22.69 -6.56 -6.18
N LEU A 266 -23.43 -5.62 -5.64
CA LEU A 266 -22.91 -4.41 -5.01
C LEU A 266 -23.56 -4.22 -3.65
N HIS A 267 -22.73 -4.17 -2.60
CA HIS A 267 -23.18 -3.75 -1.28
C HIS A 267 -23.21 -2.23 -1.21
N TYR A 268 -24.20 -1.66 -0.54
CA TYR A 268 -24.31 -0.22 -0.33
C TYR A 268 -25.08 0.10 0.94
N ILE A 269 -24.89 1.30 1.46
CA ILE A 269 -25.74 1.87 2.50
C ILE A 269 -26.50 3.07 1.96
N LEU A 270 -27.70 3.28 2.50
CA LEU A 270 -28.57 4.40 2.16
C LEU A 270 -29.09 5.05 3.44
N ILE A 271 -28.50 6.18 3.78
CA ILE A 271 -28.93 6.99 4.92
C ILE A 271 -30.13 7.84 4.45
N LYS A 272 -31.23 7.76 5.18
CA LYS A 272 -32.44 8.55 4.90
C LYS A 272 -32.30 9.98 5.46
N PRO A 273 -33.03 10.96 4.87
CA PRO A 273 -33.16 12.27 5.48
C PRO A 273 -33.65 12.19 6.93
N MET A 274 -33.21 13.12 7.75
CA MET A 274 -33.78 13.29 9.09
C MET A 274 -35.26 13.66 8.95
N ASP A 275 -36.13 13.09 9.77
CA ASP A 275 -37.60 13.23 9.70
C ASP A 275 -38.15 13.00 8.29
N TYR A 276 -37.72 11.88 7.69
CA TYR A 276 -38.13 11.50 6.34
C TYR A 276 -39.65 11.40 6.19
N ASP A 277 -40.19 12.21 5.28
CA ASP A 277 -41.59 12.21 4.86
C ASP A 277 -41.67 11.76 3.39
N PRO A 278 -42.29 10.62 3.04
CA PRO A 278 -42.36 10.12 1.68
C PRO A 278 -43.14 11.04 0.71
N LYS A 279 -43.89 12.00 1.23
CA LYS A 279 -44.61 13.01 0.42
C LYS A 279 -43.72 14.18 0.00
N LYS A 280 -42.56 14.37 0.60
CA LYS A 280 -41.61 15.43 0.29
C LYS A 280 -40.53 14.91 -0.67
N LYS A 281 -39.91 15.82 -1.42
CA LYS A 281 -38.82 15.52 -2.35
C LYS A 281 -37.48 15.96 -1.76
N TYR A 282 -36.51 15.02 -1.73
CA TYR A 282 -35.18 15.19 -1.16
C TYR A 282 -34.09 14.87 -2.20
N PRO A 283 -33.00 15.59 -2.19
CA PRO A 283 -31.84 15.27 -3.02
C PRO A 283 -31.25 13.90 -2.69
N LEU A 284 -30.52 13.33 -3.66
CA LEU A 284 -29.68 12.15 -3.47
C LEU A 284 -28.21 12.55 -3.62
N VAL A 285 -27.40 12.36 -2.60
CA VAL A 285 -25.95 12.54 -2.65
C VAL A 285 -25.28 11.19 -2.73
N VAL A 286 -24.53 10.95 -3.79
CA VAL A 286 -23.70 9.74 -3.99
C VAL A 286 -22.29 10.06 -3.50
N CYS A 287 -21.91 9.47 -2.38
CA CYS A 287 -20.60 9.64 -1.76
C CYS A 287 -19.74 8.43 -2.11
N LEU A 288 -18.77 8.61 -2.99
CA LEU A 288 -17.89 7.55 -3.49
C LEU A 288 -16.71 7.33 -2.53
N PRO A 289 -16.60 6.17 -1.87
CA PRO A 289 -15.49 5.83 -1.00
C PRO A 289 -14.15 5.70 -1.74
N TYR A 290 -13.06 5.85 -0.99
CA TYR A 290 -11.73 5.43 -1.47
C TYR A 290 -11.42 3.96 -1.13
N GLY A 291 -12.17 3.34 -0.21
CA GLY A 291 -12.12 1.92 0.12
C GLY A 291 -13.30 1.52 1.00
N GLY A 292 -13.83 0.32 0.85
CA GLY A 292 -14.98 -0.14 1.63
C GLY A 292 -16.14 0.85 1.63
N TYR A 293 -16.54 1.31 2.82
CA TYR A 293 -17.51 2.40 3.04
C TYR A 293 -16.85 3.71 3.52
N GLU A 294 -15.54 3.83 3.42
CA GLU A 294 -14.79 4.99 3.89
C GLU A 294 -15.00 6.20 2.97
N ALA A 295 -15.96 7.03 3.32
CA ALA A 295 -16.43 8.16 2.52
C ALA A 295 -16.52 9.43 3.36
N SER A 296 -15.44 10.22 3.40
CA SER A 296 -15.34 11.46 4.20
C SER A 296 -16.51 12.43 3.94
N ALA A 297 -16.99 12.50 2.69
CA ALA A 297 -18.15 13.33 2.36
C ALA A 297 -19.45 12.80 3.01
N ALA A 298 -19.61 11.48 3.11
CA ALA A 298 -20.78 10.89 3.76
C ALA A 298 -20.75 11.14 5.28
N GLU A 299 -19.59 10.99 5.92
CA GLU A 299 -19.38 11.31 7.33
C GLU A 299 -19.74 12.77 7.63
N PHE A 300 -19.23 13.70 6.81
CA PHE A 300 -19.50 15.13 6.94
C PHE A 300 -20.98 15.49 6.72
N LEU A 301 -21.60 14.95 5.68
CA LEU A 301 -23.00 15.24 5.35
C LEU A 301 -23.98 14.54 6.30
N SER A 302 -23.57 13.45 6.94
CA SER A 302 -24.40 12.69 7.88
C SER A 302 -24.32 13.19 9.33
N ASN A 303 -23.47 14.18 9.64
CA ASN A 303 -23.48 14.79 10.95
C ASN A 303 -24.80 15.55 11.22
N ASP A 304 -25.17 15.68 12.48
CA ASP A 304 -26.48 16.22 12.87
C ASP A 304 -26.74 17.64 12.33
N THR A 305 -25.70 18.49 12.32
CA THR A 305 -25.83 19.88 11.83
C THR A 305 -26.20 19.92 10.36
N ASN A 306 -25.50 19.14 9.53
CA ASN A 306 -25.75 19.09 8.09
C ASN A 306 -27.06 18.37 7.77
N ARG A 307 -27.41 17.30 8.48
CA ARG A 307 -28.67 16.56 8.28
C ARG A 307 -29.91 17.37 8.61
N VAL A 308 -29.84 18.26 9.62
CA VAL A 308 -30.94 19.18 9.97
C VAL A 308 -31.10 20.22 8.87
N LYS A 309 -29.99 20.84 8.46
CA LYS A 309 -30.02 21.96 7.49
C LYS A 309 -30.28 21.49 6.04
N HIS A 310 -29.65 20.37 5.64
CA HIS A 310 -29.65 19.84 4.29
C HIS A 310 -30.15 18.40 4.24
N ARG A 311 -31.46 18.24 4.38
CA ARG A 311 -32.13 16.93 4.37
C ARG A 311 -31.96 16.24 3.02
N ALA A 312 -31.24 15.13 2.97
CA ALA A 312 -30.95 14.38 1.75
C ALA A 312 -30.87 12.87 2.00
N PHE A 313 -31.07 12.10 0.96
CA PHE A 313 -30.58 10.71 0.92
C PHE A 313 -29.10 10.72 0.67
N ILE A 314 -28.33 9.91 1.40
CA ILE A 314 -26.90 9.73 1.21
C ILE A 314 -26.68 8.27 0.83
N LEU A 315 -26.21 8.02 -0.40
CA LEU A 315 -25.84 6.69 -0.92
C LEU A 315 -24.33 6.54 -0.81
N VAL A 316 -23.88 5.50 -0.12
CA VAL A 316 -22.47 5.12 -0.07
C VAL A 316 -22.36 3.68 -0.60
N PRO A 317 -21.91 3.49 -1.85
CA PRO A 317 -21.62 2.16 -2.37
C PRO A 317 -20.34 1.60 -1.75
N ASN A 318 -20.26 0.29 -1.49
CA ASN A 318 -19.04 -0.34 -1.04
C ASN A 318 -18.01 -0.41 -2.17
N CYS A 319 -16.77 0.00 -1.91
CA CYS A 319 -15.65 -0.12 -2.84
C CYS A 319 -14.82 -1.36 -2.50
N PRO A 320 -15.01 -2.50 -3.18
CA PRO A 320 -14.23 -3.70 -2.92
C PRO A 320 -12.73 -3.45 -3.17
N ALA A 321 -11.88 -4.16 -2.44
CA ALA A 321 -10.45 -4.12 -2.67
C ALA A 321 -10.12 -4.49 -4.13
N GLY A 322 -9.23 -3.72 -4.76
CA GLY A 322 -8.83 -3.94 -6.16
C GLY A 322 -9.82 -3.42 -7.21
N SER A 323 -10.96 -2.82 -6.81
CA SER A 323 -11.91 -2.17 -7.74
C SER A 323 -11.85 -0.63 -7.64
N GLY A 324 -12.55 0.04 -8.53
CA GLY A 324 -12.67 1.50 -8.56
C GLY A 324 -13.96 1.98 -9.20
N TRP A 325 -14.08 3.28 -9.33
CA TRP A 325 -15.26 3.98 -9.83
C TRP A 325 -15.12 4.40 -11.30
N GLY A 326 -14.09 3.88 -12.02
CA GLY A 326 -13.68 4.34 -13.34
C GLY A 326 -12.68 5.52 -13.28
N GLY A 327 -12.05 5.81 -14.43
CA GLY A 327 -11.08 6.89 -14.55
C GLY A 327 -9.66 6.59 -14.04
N ILE A 328 -9.42 5.43 -13.46
CA ILE A 328 -8.08 5.00 -13.00
C ILE A 328 -7.67 3.76 -13.80
N ALA A 329 -6.53 3.83 -14.47
CA ALA A 329 -5.97 2.69 -15.19
C ALA A 329 -5.69 1.51 -14.23
N ASN A 330 -5.92 0.28 -14.71
CA ASN A 330 -5.70 -0.97 -13.97
C ASN A 330 -6.63 -1.23 -12.77
N TYR A 331 -7.64 -0.37 -12.55
CA TYR A 331 -8.69 -0.64 -11.57
C TYR A 331 -10.01 -0.97 -12.30
N PRO A 332 -10.51 -2.21 -12.22
CA PRO A 332 -11.82 -2.56 -12.77
C PRO A 332 -12.91 -1.65 -12.23
N SER A 333 -13.69 -1.03 -13.13
CA SER A 333 -14.78 -0.16 -12.74
C SER A 333 -16.02 -0.95 -12.35
N ILE A 334 -16.66 -0.52 -11.26
CA ILE A 334 -17.97 -1.02 -10.82
C ILE A 334 -19.06 0.05 -10.91
N ASP A 335 -18.80 1.14 -11.63
CA ASP A 335 -19.71 2.28 -11.80
C ASP A 335 -21.08 1.88 -12.35
N THR A 336 -21.12 0.93 -13.29
CA THR A 336 -22.38 0.46 -13.89
C THR A 336 -23.32 -0.16 -12.85
N LEU A 337 -22.78 -0.85 -11.83
CA LEU A 337 -23.59 -1.38 -10.73
C LEU A 337 -24.16 -0.23 -9.88
N VAL A 338 -23.38 0.83 -9.65
CA VAL A 338 -23.84 2.01 -8.91
C VAL A 338 -24.94 2.73 -9.67
N TYR A 339 -24.82 2.92 -11.01
CA TYR A 339 -25.89 3.51 -11.81
C TYR A 339 -27.18 2.68 -11.75
N LYS A 340 -27.09 1.36 -11.70
CA LYS A 340 -28.25 0.48 -11.53
C LYS A 340 -28.90 0.65 -10.14
N VAL A 341 -28.07 0.75 -9.09
CA VAL A 341 -28.58 1.07 -7.75
C VAL A 341 -29.30 2.42 -7.75
N ILE A 342 -28.72 3.46 -8.30
CA ILE A 342 -29.36 4.78 -8.41
C ILE A 342 -30.69 4.69 -9.13
N SER A 343 -30.76 3.98 -10.27
CA SER A 343 -32.01 3.78 -11.03
C SER A 343 -33.07 3.00 -10.24
N THR A 344 -32.64 2.10 -9.35
CA THR A 344 -33.56 1.41 -8.44
C THR A 344 -34.09 2.36 -7.37
N LEU A 345 -33.23 3.24 -6.85
CA LEU A 345 -33.57 4.24 -5.85
C LEU A 345 -34.53 5.33 -6.39
N ASP A 346 -34.57 5.59 -7.70
CA ASP A 346 -35.51 6.51 -8.33
C ASP A 346 -36.98 6.14 -8.07
N LYS A 347 -37.22 4.85 -7.77
CA LYS A 347 -38.55 4.33 -7.41
C LYS A 347 -38.89 4.54 -5.94
N VAL A 348 -37.92 4.97 -5.11
CA VAL A 348 -38.15 5.24 -3.69
C VAL A 348 -38.91 6.54 -3.57
N PRO A 349 -40.06 6.56 -2.86
CA PRO A 349 -40.80 7.79 -2.64
C PRO A 349 -39.91 8.84 -2.00
N GLY A 350 -40.05 10.08 -2.46
CA GLY A 350 -39.30 11.21 -1.91
C GLY A 350 -37.94 11.50 -2.52
N ILE A 351 -37.37 10.69 -3.39
CA ILE A 351 -36.13 11.04 -4.12
C ILE A 351 -36.46 12.03 -5.24
N ASP A 352 -35.69 13.13 -5.27
CA ASP A 352 -35.71 14.12 -6.34
C ASP A 352 -34.67 13.77 -7.41
N THR A 353 -35.13 13.29 -8.55
CA THR A 353 -34.24 12.85 -9.64
C THR A 353 -33.50 14.00 -10.33
N ASN A 354 -33.94 15.25 -10.13
CA ASN A 354 -33.29 16.43 -10.67
C ASN A 354 -32.25 17.03 -9.70
N ARG A 355 -32.17 16.53 -8.48
CA ARG A 355 -31.18 16.94 -7.46
C ARG A 355 -30.35 15.75 -7.02
N ARG A 356 -29.56 15.20 -7.95
CA ARG A 356 -28.57 14.16 -7.66
C ARG A 356 -27.18 14.76 -7.73
N TYR A 357 -26.39 14.47 -6.74
CA TYR A 357 -25.04 14.97 -6.61
C TYR A 357 -24.06 13.82 -6.42
N VAL A 358 -22.81 13.98 -6.89
CA VAL A 358 -21.75 13.01 -6.65
C VAL A 358 -20.51 13.69 -6.09
N THR A 359 -19.89 13.04 -5.11
CA THR A 359 -18.66 13.51 -4.47
C THR A 359 -17.80 12.37 -3.98
N GLY A 360 -16.52 12.62 -3.84
CA GLY A 360 -15.57 11.66 -3.28
C GLY A 360 -14.15 12.20 -3.27
N VAL A 361 -13.32 11.56 -2.46
CA VAL A 361 -11.91 11.92 -2.27
C VAL A 361 -11.03 10.86 -2.94
N SER A 362 -9.91 11.26 -3.54
CA SER A 362 -8.90 10.35 -4.10
C SER A 362 -9.52 9.41 -5.15
N ARG A 363 -9.60 8.11 -4.90
CA ARG A 363 -10.32 7.16 -5.77
C ARG A 363 -11.77 7.59 -6.01
N GLY A 364 -12.45 8.08 -4.96
CA GLY A 364 -13.79 8.68 -5.09
C GLY A 364 -13.80 9.98 -5.89
N GLY A 365 -12.71 10.75 -5.87
CA GLY A 365 -12.52 11.94 -6.69
C GLY A 365 -12.42 11.63 -8.18
N TYR A 366 -11.63 10.60 -8.54
CA TYR A 366 -11.64 10.04 -9.90
C TYR A 366 -13.03 9.55 -10.31
N GLY A 367 -13.68 8.82 -9.41
CA GLY A 367 -15.05 8.36 -9.61
C GLY A 367 -16.02 9.52 -9.85
N SER A 368 -15.92 10.60 -9.08
CA SER A 368 -16.78 11.77 -9.25
C SER A 368 -16.64 12.38 -10.65
N TRP A 369 -15.41 12.51 -11.15
CA TRP A 369 -15.16 12.92 -12.53
C TRP A 369 -15.72 11.90 -13.54
N ASN A 370 -15.45 10.61 -13.36
CA ASN A 370 -15.94 9.57 -14.27
C ASN A 370 -17.47 9.51 -14.32
N PHE A 371 -18.15 9.68 -13.18
CA PHE A 371 -19.60 9.60 -13.11
C PHE A 371 -20.29 10.71 -13.90
N ILE A 372 -19.82 11.95 -13.75
CA ILE A 372 -20.40 13.06 -14.53
C ILE A 372 -20.01 12.98 -16.01
N CYS A 373 -18.82 12.49 -16.35
CA CYS A 373 -18.41 12.30 -17.74
C CYS A 373 -19.18 11.18 -18.45
N SER A 374 -19.47 10.09 -17.74
CA SER A 374 -20.18 8.93 -18.29
C SER A 374 -21.71 9.12 -18.29
N ARG A 375 -22.24 9.82 -17.30
CA ARG A 375 -23.68 10.04 -17.10
C ARG A 375 -23.98 11.50 -16.72
N PRO A 376 -23.66 12.46 -17.61
CA PRO A 376 -23.98 13.88 -17.36
C PRO A 376 -25.49 14.14 -17.20
N ASP A 377 -26.31 13.27 -17.77
CA ASP A 377 -27.77 13.26 -17.65
C ASP A 377 -28.26 12.89 -16.24
N MET A 378 -27.41 12.35 -15.40
CA MET A 378 -27.82 11.83 -14.08
C MET A 378 -27.59 12.82 -12.95
N PHE A 379 -26.57 13.68 -13.04
CA PHE A 379 -26.11 14.50 -11.94
C PHE A 379 -26.27 16.00 -12.18
N ALA A 380 -26.83 16.71 -11.19
CA ALA A 380 -26.93 18.18 -11.20
C ALA A 380 -25.62 18.83 -10.78
N ALA A 381 -24.86 18.20 -9.87
CA ALA A 381 -23.59 18.74 -9.42
C ALA A 381 -22.59 17.64 -9.01
N ALA A 382 -21.30 18.02 -9.00
CA ALA A 382 -20.20 17.19 -8.53
C ALA A 382 -19.20 17.98 -7.69
N ILE A 383 -18.64 17.31 -6.66
CA ILE A 383 -17.52 17.81 -5.86
C ILE A 383 -16.39 16.77 -5.91
N PRO A 384 -15.58 16.76 -6.98
CA PRO A 384 -14.39 15.91 -7.04
C PRO A 384 -13.27 16.48 -6.16
N VAL A 385 -12.69 15.65 -5.27
CA VAL A 385 -11.62 16.05 -4.36
C VAL A 385 -10.38 15.18 -4.58
N SER A 386 -9.21 15.80 -4.81
CA SER A 386 -7.92 15.12 -5.03
C SER A 386 -8.03 13.97 -6.03
N GLY A 387 -8.71 14.21 -7.16
CA GLY A 387 -8.94 13.25 -8.23
C GLY A 387 -8.56 13.81 -9.60
N GLY A 388 -8.70 13.00 -10.65
CA GLY A 388 -8.48 13.41 -12.03
C GLY A 388 -9.53 12.85 -12.97
N GLY A 389 -9.72 13.52 -14.12
CA GLY A 389 -10.61 13.07 -15.19
C GLY A 389 -9.91 13.09 -16.56
N ASP A 390 -10.61 12.63 -17.60
CA ASP A 390 -10.13 12.72 -18.98
C ASP A 390 -10.73 13.98 -19.64
N PRO A 391 -9.90 15.00 -20.00
CA PRO A 391 -10.36 16.25 -20.61
C PRO A 391 -11.16 16.08 -21.89
N LYS A 392 -11.03 14.96 -22.59
CA LYS A 392 -11.79 14.66 -23.81
C LYS A 392 -13.31 14.64 -23.59
N PHE A 393 -13.75 14.45 -22.35
CA PHE A 393 -15.16 14.43 -22.00
C PHE A 393 -15.68 15.79 -21.50
N ALA A 394 -14.84 16.83 -21.44
CA ALA A 394 -15.17 18.14 -20.90
C ALA A 394 -16.42 18.77 -21.53
N SER A 395 -16.56 18.68 -22.86
CA SER A 395 -17.72 19.21 -23.57
C SER A 395 -19.06 18.57 -23.22
N LYS A 396 -19.06 17.35 -22.69
CA LYS A 396 -20.28 16.64 -22.28
C LYS A 396 -20.82 17.12 -20.91
N ILE A 397 -19.98 17.74 -20.11
CA ILE A 397 -20.30 18.09 -18.72
C ILE A 397 -20.38 19.60 -18.45
N VAL A 398 -20.45 20.41 -19.50
CA VAL A 398 -20.54 21.89 -19.41
C VAL A 398 -21.75 22.37 -18.60
N ASN A 399 -22.83 21.60 -18.58
CA ASN A 399 -24.05 21.89 -17.84
C ASN A 399 -24.12 21.29 -16.45
N VAL A 400 -23.13 20.50 -16.05
CA VAL A 400 -23.03 19.98 -14.68
C VAL A 400 -22.36 21.02 -13.80
N ALA A 401 -22.97 21.39 -12.68
CA ALA A 401 -22.33 22.28 -11.71
C ALA A 401 -21.16 21.58 -11.03
N ILE A 402 -19.96 22.12 -11.15
CA ILE A 402 -18.74 21.49 -10.63
C ILE A 402 -18.02 22.44 -9.69
N TRP A 403 -17.62 21.92 -8.52
CA TRP A 403 -16.66 22.58 -7.64
C TRP A 403 -15.58 21.58 -7.26
N ALA A 404 -14.45 21.61 -7.96
CA ALA A 404 -13.36 20.71 -7.73
C ALA A 404 -12.31 21.27 -6.74
N PHE A 405 -11.66 20.38 -6.00
CA PHE A 405 -10.66 20.72 -4.98
C PHE A 405 -9.41 19.87 -5.17
N HIS A 406 -8.21 20.47 -5.00
CA HIS A 406 -6.95 19.74 -5.07
C HIS A 406 -5.85 20.43 -4.25
N GLY A 407 -4.92 19.63 -3.68
CA GLY A 407 -3.70 20.14 -3.09
C GLY A 407 -2.60 20.32 -4.14
N ALA A 408 -1.97 21.50 -4.20
CA ALA A 408 -0.94 21.77 -5.21
C ALA A 408 0.32 20.89 -5.08
N LYS A 409 0.57 20.37 -3.88
CA LYS A 409 1.71 19.48 -3.58
C LYS A 409 1.31 17.99 -3.52
N ASP A 410 0.17 17.62 -4.10
CA ASP A 410 -0.28 16.23 -4.14
C ASP A 410 0.65 15.38 -5.00
N ILE A 411 1.34 14.43 -4.36
CA ILE A 411 2.26 13.48 -4.99
C ILE A 411 1.58 12.14 -5.30
N ASN A 412 0.41 11.86 -4.70
CA ASN A 412 -0.33 10.61 -4.89
C ASN A 412 -1.22 10.69 -6.13
N VAL A 413 -1.90 11.83 -6.30
CA VAL A 413 -2.72 12.16 -7.46
C VAL A 413 -2.22 13.47 -8.04
N PRO A 414 -1.66 13.47 -9.26
CA PRO A 414 -1.15 14.68 -9.86
C PRO A 414 -2.22 15.76 -9.97
N VAL A 415 -1.94 16.96 -9.45
CA VAL A 415 -2.85 18.12 -9.49
C VAL A 415 -3.27 18.49 -10.91
N SER A 416 -2.45 18.16 -11.92
CA SER A 416 -2.76 18.31 -13.34
C SER A 416 -4.05 17.58 -13.75
N GLY A 417 -4.41 16.48 -13.05
CA GLY A 417 -5.65 15.77 -13.31
C GLY A 417 -6.90 16.62 -13.10
N SER A 418 -6.91 17.49 -12.09
CA SER A 418 -7.98 18.48 -11.89
C SER A 418 -7.79 19.71 -12.75
N ARG A 419 -6.57 20.28 -12.83
CA ARG A 419 -6.30 21.50 -13.63
C ARG A 419 -6.74 21.33 -15.09
N ASN A 420 -6.30 20.22 -15.73
CA ASN A 420 -6.61 19.95 -17.14
C ASN A 420 -8.12 19.80 -17.38
N MET A 421 -8.84 19.16 -16.43
CA MET A 421 -10.31 19.07 -16.53
C MET A 421 -10.99 20.44 -16.44
N ILE A 422 -10.58 21.26 -15.47
CA ILE A 422 -11.13 22.60 -15.26
C ILE A 422 -10.88 23.51 -16.48
N GLU A 423 -9.68 23.46 -17.05
CA GLU A 423 -9.31 24.20 -18.23
C GLU A 423 -10.15 23.76 -19.44
N ALA A 424 -10.20 22.48 -19.72
CA ALA A 424 -10.97 21.93 -20.83
C ALA A 424 -12.48 22.21 -20.72
N ILE A 425 -13.05 22.20 -19.50
CA ILE A 425 -14.45 22.55 -19.30
C ILE A 425 -14.70 24.04 -19.59
N LYS A 426 -13.79 24.93 -19.17
CA LYS A 426 -13.87 26.37 -19.47
C LYS A 426 -13.77 26.64 -20.99
N GLU A 427 -12.82 25.98 -21.66
CA GLU A 427 -12.66 26.05 -23.11
C GLU A 427 -13.91 25.57 -23.85
N ALA A 428 -14.59 24.54 -23.31
CA ALA A 428 -15.86 24.06 -23.86
C ALA A 428 -17.08 24.96 -23.52
N GLY A 429 -16.89 26.08 -22.81
CA GLY A 429 -17.94 27.04 -22.46
C GLY A 429 -18.61 26.78 -21.09
N GLY A 430 -18.16 25.81 -20.31
CA GLY A 430 -18.65 25.54 -18.96
C GLY A 430 -18.11 26.54 -17.93
N LYS A 431 -18.71 26.55 -16.74
CA LYS A 431 -18.35 27.46 -15.62
C LYS A 431 -18.01 26.71 -14.34
N PRO A 432 -17.00 25.83 -14.33
CA PRO A 432 -16.63 25.08 -13.12
C PRO A 432 -15.99 26.00 -12.09
N LYS A 433 -16.23 25.71 -10.81
CA LYS A 433 -15.46 26.26 -9.70
C LYS A 433 -14.27 25.35 -9.42
N TYR A 434 -13.12 25.94 -9.06
CA TYR A 434 -11.93 25.25 -8.65
C TYR A 434 -11.24 25.94 -7.49
N THR A 435 -10.92 25.17 -6.46
CA THR A 435 -10.11 25.61 -5.34
C THR A 435 -8.89 24.74 -5.24
N GLU A 436 -7.72 25.34 -5.38
CA GLU A 436 -6.44 24.71 -5.20
C GLU A 436 -5.78 25.24 -3.92
N TYR A 437 -5.30 24.35 -3.09
CA TYR A 437 -4.60 24.70 -1.85
C TYR A 437 -3.08 24.65 -2.06
N PRO A 438 -2.38 25.80 -2.18
CA PRO A 438 -0.95 25.82 -2.59
C PRO A 438 -0.01 25.13 -1.60
N GLY A 439 -0.36 25.10 -0.32
CA GLY A 439 0.44 24.49 0.76
C GLY A 439 0.20 23.01 0.97
N GLU A 440 -0.88 22.48 0.44
CA GLU A 440 -1.43 21.17 0.81
C GLU A 440 -1.02 20.06 -0.16
N ALA A 441 -0.90 18.84 0.40
CA ALA A 441 -0.67 17.60 -0.33
C ALA A 441 -2.01 16.89 -0.63
N HIS A 442 -2.03 15.55 -0.51
CA HIS A 442 -3.20 14.74 -0.87
C HIS A 442 -4.40 14.89 0.08
N ASN A 443 -4.14 14.97 1.39
CA ASN A 443 -5.17 14.98 2.43
C ASN A 443 -5.70 16.40 2.71
N ILE A 444 -6.65 16.84 1.89
CA ILE A 444 -7.23 18.19 1.97
C ILE A 444 -8.68 18.21 2.47
N TRP A 445 -9.20 17.08 2.96
CA TRP A 445 -10.62 17.01 3.30
C TRP A 445 -11.05 17.99 4.39
N ASN A 446 -10.19 18.25 5.38
CA ASN A 446 -10.48 19.22 6.43
C ASN A 446 -10.67 20.63 5.88
N GLN A 447 -9.86 21.04 4.90
CA GLN A 447 -9.98 22.32 4.21
C GLN A 447 -11.24 22.37 3.36
N VAL A 448 -11.54 21.28 2.65
CA VAL A 448 -12.74 21.16 1.80
C VAL A 448 -14.01 21.27 2.65
N SER A 449 -14.14 20.49 3.71
CA SER A 449 -15.31 20.49 4.59
C SER A 449 -15.51 21.83 5.33
N SER A 450 -14.43 22.59 5.52
CA SER A 450 -14.44 23.93 6.10
C SER A 450 -14.66 25.06 5.10
N THR A 451 -14.81 24.74 3.80
CA THR A 451 -15.02 25.76 2.76
C THR A 451 -16.37 26.45 2.94
N PRO A 452 -16.40 27.79 3.17
CA PRO A 452 -17.63 28.51 3.40
C PRO A 452 -18.62 28.36 2.22
N GLY A 453 -19.87 28.05 2.53
CA GLY A 453 -20.94 27.92 1.55
C GLY A 453 -20.88 26.71 0.63
N LEU A 454 -19.95 25.76 0.82
CA LEU A 454 -19.82 24.57 -0.01
C LEU A 454 -21.11 23.73 -0.04
N VAL A 455 -21.65 23.44 1.14
CA VAL A 455 -22.86 22.62 1.27
C VAL A 455 -24.08 23.37 0.74
N ASP A 456 -24.24 24.64 1.08
CA ASP A 456 -25.32 25.49 0.55
C ASP A 456 -25.26 25.56 -0.99
N TRP A 457 -24.05 25.73 -1.57
CA TRP A 457 -23.85 25.72 -3.00
C TRP A 457 -24.26 24.37 -3.62
N LEU A 458 -23.88 23.23 -3.03
CA LEU A 458 -24.22 21.91 -3.57
C LEU A 458 -25.74 21.73 -3.64
N PHE A 459 -26.42 22.02 -2.54
CA PHE A 459 -27.86 21.79 -2.40
C PHE A 459 -28.73 22.81 -3.18
N ALA A 460 -28.14 23.91 -3.63
CA ALA A 460 -28.79 24.87 -4.52
C ALA A 460 -28.83 24.39 -5.99
N GLN A 461 -28.02 23.38 -6.36
CA GLN A 461 -27.96 22.92 -7.75
C GLN A 461 -29.16 22.03 -8.08
N LYS A 462 -29.67 22.23 -9.27
CA LYS A 462 -30.78 21.44 -9.82
C LYS A 462 -30.53 21.26 -11.32
N ARG A 463 -30.82 20.10 -11.83
CA ARG A 463 -30.82 19.83 -13.25
C ARG A 463 -32.16 20.28 -13.85
N ASP A 464 -32.12 20.86 -15.05
CA ASP A 464 -33.29 21.26 -15.81
C ASP A 464 -34.12 20.05 -16.26
#